data_78a2bae8d96b43f138b1f88d5ecd7a1c
#
_entry.id   78a2bae8d96b43f138b1f88d5ecd7a1c
#
_cell.length_a   1.000
_cell.length_b   1.000
_cell.length_c   1.000
_cell.angle_alpha   90.00
_cell.angle_beta   90.00
_cell.angle_gamma   90.00
#
_symmetry.space_group_name_H-M   'P 1'
#
loop_
_entity.id
_entity.type
_entity.pdbx_description
1 polymer ?
#
loop_
_entity_poly.entity_id
_entity_poly.type
_entity_poly.pdbx_seq_one_letter_code
_entity_poly.pdbx_strand_id
1 'polypeptide(L)'
;MDSNEVRAAWADRSGEYSPTYYAHYGPDATSEWVREQMSTRFGTDAAVLEVGCGVGRHLAELVDAGFTDLTGVDVNKAALNAIGESYPTLAERGSVHADTIESYVDGVADDAFDAVYSVETLQHIHPEEAWVFGELARITGDVLITVENESGPDGSVNHVDDGVPLYYRDWKDVFTD
;
A
#
# COMPACT_ATOMS: atom_id res chain seq x y z
N MET A 1 6.06 -11.43 -17.37
CA MET A 1 6.18 -9.96 -17.26
C MET A 1 7.46 -9.65 -16.52
N ASP A 2 8.25 -8.70 -16.97
CA ASP A 2 9.35 -8.14 -16.18
C ASP A 2 8.81 -7.10 -15.17
N SER A 3 9.68 -6.55 -14.30
CA SER A 3 9.26 -5.61 -13.25
C SER A 3 8.60 -4.34 -13.82
N ASN A 4 9.06 -3.83 -14.97
CA ASN A 4 8.47 -2.65 -15.61
C ASN A 4 7.09 -2.94 -16.19
N GLU A 5 6.91 -4.11 -16.80
CA GLU A 5 5.62 -4.55 -17.34
C GLU A 5 4.58 -4.71 -16.23
N VAL A 6 4.96 -5.26 -15.07
CA VAL A 6 4.08 -5.39 -13.91
C VAL A 6 3.66 -4.01 -13.39
N ARG A 7 4.60 -3.09 -13.21
CA ARG A 7 4.32 -1.70 -12.80
C ARG A 7 3.39 -0.99 -13.79
N ALA A 8 3.66 -1.11 -15.08
CA ALA A 8 2.81 -0.50 -16.12
C ALA A 8 1.38 -1.07 -16.10
N ALA A 9 1.22 -2.38 -15.89
CA ALA A 9 -0.08 -3.01 -15.81
C ALA A 9 -0.92 -2.47 -14.62
N TRP A 10 -0.30 -2.22 -13.47
CA TRP A 10 -0.98 -1.59 -12.33
C TRP A 10 -1.22 -0.10 -12.52
N ALA A 11 -0.26 0.62 -13.14
CA ALA A 11 -0.42 2.05 -13.43
C ALA A 11 -1.60 2.35 -14.34
N ASP A 12 -1.88 1.48 -15.30
CA ASP A 12 -2.95 1.62 -16.30
C ASP A 12 -4.18 0.75 -16.00
N ARG A 13 -4.29 0.18 -14.79
CA ARG A 13 -5.34 -0.76 -14.41
C ARG A 13 -6.74 -0.16 -14.59
N SER A 14 -7.61 -0.90 -15.29
CA SER A 14 -9.02 -0.59 -15.50
C SER A 14 -9.89 -1.83 -15.25
N GLY A 15 -11.20 -1.65 -15.07
CA GLY A 15 -12.13 -2.75 -14.80
C GLY A 15 -12.06 -3.23 -13.35
N GLU A 16 -12.03 -4.53 -13.14
CA GLU A 16 -11.90 -5.14 -11.81
C GLU A 16 -10.56 -4.79 -11.16
N TYR A 17 -10.56 -4.53 -9.85
CA TYR A 17 -9.41 -4.04 -9.06
C TYR A 17 -8.86 -2.68 -9.53
N SER A 18 -9.63 -1.91 -10.32
CA SER A 18 -9.27 -0.57 -10.76
C SER A 18 -9.61 0.50 -9.70
N PRO A 19 -9.15 1.74 -9.89
CA PRO A 19 -9.53 2.86 -9.03
C PRO A 19 -11.05 3.02 -8.88
N THR A 20 -11.79 2.92 -9.99
CA THR A 20 -13.26 3.03 -9.99
C THR A 20 -13.92 1.89 -9.21
N TYR A 21 -13.40 0.69 -9.32
CA TYR A 21 -13.85 -0.47 -8.55
C TYR A 21 -13.73 -0.22 -7.05
N TYR A 22 -12.55 0.13 -6.56
CA TYR A 22 -12.32 0.37 -5.15
C TYR A 22 -13.01 1.64 -4.61
N ALA A 23 -13.10 2.69 -5.41
CA ALA A 23 -13.88 3.88 -5.05
C ALA A 23 -15.36 3.56 -4.83
N HIS A 24 -15.91 2.59 -5.58
CA HIS A 24 -17.29 2.13 -5.41
C HIS A 24 -17.49 1.33 -4.13
N TYR A 25 -16.53 0.44 -3.77
CA TYR A 25 -16.66 -0.41 -2.57
C TYR A 25 -16.38 0.36 -1.27
N GLY A 26 -15.49 1.34 -1.30
CA GLY A 26 -15.10 2.11 -0.11
C GLY A 26 -14.32 1.29 0.93
N PRO A 27 -14.21 1.80 2.17
CA PRO A 27 -13.61 1.09 3.29
C PRO A 27 -14.31 -0.23 3.60
N ASP A 28 -13.57 -1.19 4.10
CA ASP A 28 -14.02 -2.54 4.42
C ASP A 28 -13.49 -3.03 5.78
N ALA A 29 -13.70 -4.31 6.10
CA ALA A 29 -13.23 -4.90 7.36
C ALA A 29 -11.71 -4.82 7.53
N THR A 30 -10.93 -4.84 6.43
CA THR A 30 -9.48 -4.65 6.48
C THR A 30 -9.14 -3.21 6.85
N SER A 31 -9.86 -2.23 6.29
CA SER A 31 -9.70 -0.82 6.65
C SER A 31 -9.97 -0.57 8.14
N GLU A 32 -11.06 -1.15 8.66
CA GLU A 32 -11.40 -1.09 10.09
C GLU A 32 -10.31 -1.72 10.96
N TRP A 33 -9.81 -2.90 10.56
CA TRP A 33 -8.77 -3.60 11.29
C TRP A 33 -7.45 -2.78 11.32
N VAL A 34 -7.00 -2.24 10.19
CA VAL A 34 -5.81 -1.36 10.13
C VAL A 34 -5.99 -0.16 11.05
N ARG A 35 -7.16 0.52 11.00
CA ARG A 35 -7.48 1.62 11.89
C ARG A 35 -7.39 1.22 13.38
N GLU A 36 -7.89 0.06 13.76
CA GLU A 36 -7.80 -0.45 15.13
C GLU A 36 -6.36 -0.71 15.55
N GLN A 37 -5.54 -1.32 14.67
CA GLN A 37 -4.11 -1.54 14.95
C GLN A 37 -3.39 -0.21 15.21
N MET A 38 -3.60 0.80 14.34
CA MET A 38 -2.99 2.11 14.48
C MET A 38 -3.46 2.83 15.75
N SER A 39 -4.78 2.90 15.97
CA SER A 39 -5.37 3.61 17.12
C SER A 39 -5.01 2.97 18.47
N THR A 40 -4.68 1.68 18.50
CA THR A 40 -4.27 1.00 19.74
C THR A 40 -2.81 1.28 20.10
N ARG A 41 -1.96 1.55 19.10
CA ARG A 41 -0.51 1.70 19.28
C ARG A 41 -0.06 3.15 19.33
N PHE A 42 -0.72 4.03 18.59
CA PHE A 42 -0.23 5.38 18.30
C PHE A 42 -1.23 6.46 18.68
N GLY A 43 -0.69 7.65 18.96
CA GLY A 43 -1.45 8.90 18.97
C GLY A 43 -1.81 9.32 17.53
N THR A 44 -2.74 10.25 17.41
CA THR A 44 -3.24 10.72 16.11
C THR A 44 -2.24 11.60 15.33
N ASP A 45 -1.10 11.92 15.92
CA ASP A 45 0.02 12.65 15.32
C ASP A 45 1.14 11.75 14.79
N ALA A 46 0.97 10.42 14.89
CA ALA A 46 1.93 9.47 14.33
C ALA A 46 2.01 9.60 12.81
N ALA A 47 3.24 9.51 12.29
CA ALA A 47 3.52 9.49 10.86
C ALA A 47 3.23 8.09 10.29
N VAL A 48 2.25 7.98 9.40
CA VAL A 48 1.81 6.70 8.83
C VAL A 48 1.91 6.71 7.31
N LEU A 49 2.54 5.69 6.75
CA LEU A 49 2.63 5.47 5.30
C LEU A 49 1.82 4.25 4.87
N GLU A 50 0.98 4.40 3.84
CA GLU A 50 0.42 3.30 3.08
C GLU A 50 1.14 3.14 1.74
N VAL A 51 1.69 1.96 1.46
CA VAL A 51 2.24 1.62 0.15
C VAL A 51 1.20 0.86 -0.68
N GLY A 52 0.99 1.32 -1.93
CA GLY A 52 -0.11 0.85 -2.77
C GLY A 52 -1.46 1.37 -2.30
N CYS A 53 -1.56 2.65 -1.96
CA CYS A 53 -2.76 3.22 -1.32
C CYS A 53 -3.99 3.30 -2.24
N GLY A 54 -3.83 3.14 -3.55
CA GLY A 54 -4.93 3.19 -4.51
C GLY A 54 -5.75 4.48 -4.40
N VAL A 55 -7.05 4.34 -4.22
CA VAL A 55 -7.98 5.48 -4.01
C VAL A 55 -8.02 5.97 -2.55
N GLY A 56 -7.13 5.47 -1.67
CA GLY A 56 -6.99 5.95 -0.30
C GLY A 56 -8.08 5.48 0.68
N ARG A 57 -8.78 4.37 0.39
CA ARG A 57 -9.89 3.90 1.22
C ARG A 57 -9.48 3.52 2.65
N HIS A 58 -8.28 2.98 2.84
CA HIS A 58 -7.76 2.64 4.16
C HIS A 58 -7.24 3.88 4.90
N LEU A 59 -6.55 4.79 4.19
CA LEU A 59 -6.13 6.09 4.74
C LEU A 59 -7.33 6.94 5.18
N ALA A 60 -8.45 6.88 4.47
CA ALA A 60 -9.67 7.59 4.83
C ALA A 60 -10.20 7.18 6.20
N GLU A 61 -10.15 5.88 6.55
CA GLU A 61 -10.49 5.39 7.89
C GLU A 61 -9.57 5.97 8.98
N LEU A 62 -8.29 6.16 8.68
CA LEU A 62 -7.35 6.81 9.62
C LEU A 62 -7.66 8.30 9.78
N VAL A 63 -8.02 9.00 8.68
CA VAL A 63 -8.49 10.40 8.74
C VAL A 63 -9.70 10.51 9.66
N ASP A 64 -10.68 9.62 9.51
CA ASP A 64 -11.91 9.61 10.33
C ASP A 64 -11.62 9.26 11.80
N ALA A 65 -10.57 8.51 12.07
CA ALA A 65 -10.05 8.25 13.42
C ALA A 65 -9.24 9.43 14.01
N GLY A 66 -9.00 10.48 13.22
CA GLY A 66 -8.34 11.71 13.66
C GLY A 66 -6.83 11.76 13.39
N PHE A 67 -6.25 10.80 12.68
CA PHE A 67 -4.83 10.86 12.30
C PHE A 67 -4.58 12.05 11.37
N THR A 68 -3.43 12.70 11.54
CA THR A 68 -3.11 13.98 10.87
C THR A 68 -1.84 13.94 10.01
N ASP A 69 -0.98 12.94 10.17
CA ASP A 69 0.26 12.78 9.40
C ASP A 69 0.19 11.48 8.58
N LEU A 70 -0.54 11.55 7.46
CA LEU A 70 -0.83 10.41 6.60
C LEU A 70 -0.20 10.59 5.24
N THR A 71 0.53 9.58 4.80
CA THR A 71 1.14 9.54 3.48
C THR A 71 0.69 8.29 2.71
N GLY A 72 0.43 8.43 1.43
CA GLY A 72 0.15 7.33 0.53
C GLY A 72 1.03 7.38 -0.71
N VAL A 73 1.46 6.22 -1.20
CA VAL A 73 2.14 6.09 -2.49
C VAL A 73 1.45 5.05 -3.35
N ASP A 74 1.25 5.37 -4.62
CA ASP A 74 0.69 4.44 -5.61
C ASP A 74 1.18 4.79 -7.02
N VAL A 75 1.38 3.77 -7.84
CA VAL A 75 1.79 3.92 -9.23
C VAL A 75 0.66 4.41 -10.13
N ASN A 76 -0.60 4.19 -9.74
CA ASN A 76 -1.79 4.53 -10.51
C ASN A 76 -2.25 5.97 -10.25
N LYS A 77 -1.87 6.88 -11.14
CA LYS A 77 -2.26 8.30 -11.07
C LYS A 77 -3.77 8.53 -11.12
N ALA A 78 -4.52 7.66 -11.81
CA ALA A 78 -5.97 7.79 -11.87
C ALA A 78 -6.61 7.49 -10.51
N ALA A 79 -6.05 6.52 -9.78
CA ALA A 79 -6.46 6.22 -8.40
C ALA A 79 -6.26 7.43 -7.49
N LEU A 80 -5.06 8.01 -7.50
CA LEU A 80 -4.74 9.18 -6.67
C LEU A 80 -5.60 10.39 -7.02
N ASN A 81 -5.88 10.62 -8.29
CA ASN A 81 -6.76 11.71 -8.73
C ASN A 81 -8.21 11.54 -8.25
N ALA A 82 -8.67 10.28 -8.09
CA ALA A 82 -10.02 9.99 -7.61
C ALA A 82 -10.20 10.25 -6.09
N ILE A 83 -9.11 10.37 -5.32
CA ILE A 83 -9.15 10.64 -3.87
C ILE A 83 -9.93 11.93 -3.57
N GLY A 84 -9.74 12.98 -4.39
CA GLY A 84 -10.42 14.26 -4.20
C GLY A 84 -11.95 14.18 -4.26
N GLU A 85 -12.48 13.28 -5.06
CA GLU A 85 -13.93 13.04 -5.19
C GLU A 85 -14.44 12.07 -4.12
N SER A 86 -13.67 11.02 -3.82
CA SER A 86 -14.08 9.94 -2.92
C SER A 86 -13.85 10.29 -1.45
N TYR A 87 -12.72 10.93 -1.14
CA TYR A 87 -12.26 11.22 0.23
C TYR A 87 -11.67 12.64 0.32
N PRO A 88 -12.51 13.71 0.22
CA PRO A 88 -12.04 15.09 0.16
C PRO A 88 -11.20 15.51 1.38
N THR A 89 -11.50 15.00 2.57
CA THR A 89 -10.71 15.29 3.78
C THR A 89 -9.32 14.69 3.71
N LEU A 90 -9.18 13.47 3.17
CA LEU A 90 -7.86 12.87 2.91
C LEU A 90 -7.08 13.66 1.84
N ALA A 91 -7.75 14.07 0.76
CA ALA A 91 -7.12 14.89 -0.28
C ALA A 91 -6.61 16.25 0.25
N GLU A 92 -7.31 16.82 1.24
CA GLU A 92 -6.94 18.10 1.85
C GLU A 92 -5.80 17.98 2.87
N ARG A 93 -5.74 16.89 3.63
CA ARG A 93 -4.86 16.73 4.80
C ARG A 93 -3.74 15.73 4.62
N GLY A 94 -3.92 14.70 3.79
CA GLY A 94 -2.91 13.70 3.52
C GLY A 94 -1.93 14.12 2.43
N SER A 95 -0.80 13.43 2.37
CA SER A 95 0.19 13.56 1.31
C SER A 95 0.15 12.33 0.41
N VAL A 96 -0.14 12.48 -0.88
CA VAL A 96 -0.19 11.34 -1.81
C VAL A 96 0.81 11.52 -2.96
N HIS A 97 1.54 10.47 -3.27
CA HIS A 97 2.64 10.47 -4.23
C HIS A 97 2.37 9.47 -5.36
N ALA A 98 2.41 9.97 -6.60
CA ALA A 98 2.32 9.15 -7.79
C ALA A 98 3.71 8.62 -8.16
N ASP A 99 4.12 7.53 -7.55
CA ASP A 99 5.46 6.95 -7.72
C ASP A 99 5.41 5.42 -7.56
N THR A 100 6.47 4.74 -7.98
CA THR A 100 6.68 3.35 -7.63
C THR A 100 7.19 3.26 -6.19
N ILE A 101 6.95 2.13 -5.52
CA ILE A 101 7.45 1.91 -4.15
C ILE A 101 8.98 1.99 -4.15
N GLU A 102 9.62 1.36 -5.14
CA GLU A 102 11.07 1.30 -5.31
C GLU A 102 11.72 2.70 -5.44
N SER A 103 11.09 3.58 -6.20
CA SER A 103 11.57 4.96 -6.36
C SER A 103 11.32 5.80 -5.10
N TYR A 104 10.15 5.61 -4.51
CA TYR A 104 9.74 6.38 -3.33
C TYR A 104 10.66 6.13 -2.13
N VAL A 105 10.94 4.86 -1.81
CA VAL A 105 11.74 4.49 -0.62
C VAL A 105 13.20 4.96 -0.69
N ASP A 106 13.76 5.09 -1.91
CA ASP A 106 15.15 5.54 -2.12
C ASP A 106 15.41 6.95 -1.55
N GLY A 107 14.39 7.81 -1.52
CA GLY A 107 14.48 9.19 -1.01
C GLY A 107 14.10 9.36 0.46
N VAL A 108 13.71 8.29 1.16
CA VAL A 108 13.17 8.36 2.52
C VAL A 108 14.25 8.02 3.56
N ALA A 109 14.32 8.79 4.65
CA ALA A 109 15.25 8.54 5.74
C ALA A 109 14.89 7.29 6.55
N ASP A 110 15.85 6.73 7.29
CA ASP A 110 15.60 5.66 8.25
C ASP A 110 14.60 6.12 9.30
N ASP A 111 13.71 5.22 9.72
CA ASP A 111 12.70 5.46 10.76
C ASP A 111 11.81 6.69 10.48
N ALA A 112 11.58 7.03 9.20
CA ALA A 112 10.84 8.23 8.82
C ALA A 112 9.35 8.17 9.17
N PHE A 113 8.79 6.97 9.29
CA PHE A 113 7.39 6.73 9.63
C PHE A 113 7.29 5.90 10.91
N ASP A 114 6.42 6.29 11.83
CA ASP A 114 6.11 5.47 13.01
C ASP A 114 5.49 4.13 12.61
N ALA A 115 4.64 4.16 11.57
CA ALA A 115 4.05 2.96 11.00
C ALA A 115 4.06 2.99 9.47
N VAL A 116 4.33 1.82 8.87
CA VAL A 116 4.15 1.56 7.44
C VAL A 116 3.20 0.40 7.27
N TYR A 117 2.27 0.47 6.32
CA TYR A 117 1.42 -0.68 6.03
C TYR A 117 1.16 -0.85 4.53
N SER A 118 0.77 -2.06 4.18
CA SER A 118 0.42 -2.47 2.83
C SER A 118 -0.76 -3.44 2.87
N VAL A 119 -1.68 -3.30 1.91
CA VAL A 119 -2.81 -4.21 1.73
C VAL A 119 -2.87 -4.66 0.29
N GLU A 120 -2.69 -5.97 0.05
CA GLU A 120 -2.76 -6.63 -1.26
C GLU A 120 -1.93 -5.94 -2.35
N THR A 121 -0.75 -5.43 -1.99
CA THR A 121 0.15 -4.68 -2.89
C THR A 121 1.49 -5.37 -3.07
N LEU A 122 2.17 -5.73 -1.98
CA LEU A 122 3.55 -6.27 -2.04
C LEU A 122 3.61 -7.62 -2.76
N GLN A 123 2.52 -8.36 -2.77
CA GLN A 123 2.38 -9.60 -3.55
C GLN A 123 2.59 -9.41 -5.06
N HIS A 124 2.53 -8.17 -5.56
CA HIS A 124 2.76 -7.83 -6.97
C HIS A 124 4.17 -7.30 -7.25
N ILE A 125 5.00 -7.13 -6.23
CA ILE A 125 6.40 -6.73 -6.42
C ILE A 125 7.18 -7.87 -7.08
N HIS A 126 7.81 -7.58 -8.22
CA HIS A 126 8.59 -8.56 -8.97
C HIS A 126 9.76 -9.10 -8.12
N PRO A 127 10.11 -10.39 -8.20
CA PRO A 127 11.21 -10.96 -7.39
C PRO A 127 12.56 -10.24 -7.53
N GLU A 128 12.84 -9.65 -8.69
CA GLU A 128 14.05 -8.85 -8.92
C GLU A 128 14.10 -7.55 -8.09
N GLU A 129 12.94 -7.09 -7.61
CA GLU A 129 12.79 -5.89 -6.78
C GLU A 129 12.59 -6.22 -5.29
N ALA A 130 12.83 -7.47 -4.88
CA ALA A 130 12.63 -7.90 -3.48
C ALA A 130 13.44 -7.09 -2.45
N TRP A 131 14.49 -6.40 -2.88
CA TRP A 131 15.27 -5.47 -2.05
C TRP A 131 14.40 -4.37 -1.41
N VAL A 132 13.27 -4.02 -2.02
CA VAL A 132 12.36 -2.99 -1.50
C VAL A 132 11.77 -3.36 -0.14
N PHE A 133 11.65 -4.65 0.18
CA PHE A 133 11.14 -5.09 1.48
C PHE A 133 12.08 -4.69 2.63
N GLY A 134 13.40 -4.78 2.41
CA GLY A 134 14.39 -4.28 3.36
C GLY A 134 14.30 -2.76 3.53
N GLU A 135 14.03 -2.03 2.45
CA GLU A 135 13.84 -0.58 2.51
C GLU A 135 12.56 -0.20 3.27
N LEU A 136 11.46 -0.94 3.07
CA LEU A 136 10.24 -0.73 3.85
C LEU A 136 10.48 -0.94 5.36
N ALA A 137 11.25 -1.96 5.71
CA ALA A 137 11.67 -2.17 7.11
C ALA A 137 12.56 -1.02 7.61
N ARG A 138 13.50 -0.53 6.80
CA ARG A 138 14.41 0.58 7.14
C ARG A 138 13.70 1.90 7.45
N ILE A 139 12.68 2.24 6.65
CA ILE A 139 11.93 3.51 6.83
C ILE A 139 10.87 3.44 7.93
N THR A 140 10.65 2.26 8.52
CA THR A 140 9.65 2.00 9.58
C THR A 140 10.30 2.10 10.96
N GLY A 141 9.84 3.03 11.79
CA GLY A 141 10.38 3.25 13.12
C GLY A 141 9.84 2.28 14.17
N ASP A 142 8.58 1.84 14.09
CA ASP A 142 7.97 1.00 15.12
C ASP A 142 7.20 -0.20 14.55
N VAL A 143 6.23 0.00 13.65
CA VAL A 143 5.36 -1.09 13.16
C VAL A 143 5.28 -1.11 11.64
N LEU A 144 5.59 -2.26 11.05
CA LEU A 144 5.29 -2.61 9.67
C LEU A 144 4.15 -3.65 9.65
N ILE A 145 3.06 -3.34 8.95
CA ILE A 145 1.91 -4.24 8.78
C ILE A 145 1.78 -4.60 7.31
N THR A 146 1.69 -5.89 7.01
CA THR A 146 1.38 -6.39 5.69
C THR A 146 0.14 -7.27 5.71
N VAL A 147 -0.79 -7.02 4.81
CA VAL A 147 -2.00 -7.81 4.58
C VAL A 147 -1.97 -8.30 3.14
N GLU A 148 -1.36 -9.46 2.95
CA GLU A 148 -1.03 -9.98 1.63
C GLU A 148 -1.55 -11.42 1.47
N ASN A 149 -1.61 -11.91 0.24
CA ASN A 149 -2.13 -13.25 -0.04
C ASN A 149 -1.04 -14.32 0.17
N GLU A 150 -1.31 -15.29 1.05
CA GLU A 150 -0.48 -16.47 1.32
C GLU A 150 -1.18 -17.79 0.96
N SER A 151 -2.21 -17.75 0.11
CA SER A 151 -3.00 -18.95 -0.18
C SER A 151 -2.30 -19.99 -1.07
N GLY A 152 -1.16 -19.63 -1.68
CA GLY A 152 -0.34 -20.52 -2.51
C GLY A 152 0.99 -20.85 -1.87
N PRO A 153 1.70 -21.88 -2.39
CA PRO A 153 3.03 -22.23 -1.93
C PRO A 153 4.03 -21.09 -2.13
N ASP A 154 4.90 -20.87 -1.14
CA ASP A 154 5.98 -19.89 -1.23
C ASP A 154 6.81 -20.05 -2.52
N GLY A 155 7.17 -18.93 -3.15
CA GLY A 155 7.88 -18.87 -4.42
C GLY A 155 7.04 -19.23 -5.65
N SER A 156 5.78 -19.63 -5.50
CA SER A 156 4.90 -19.85 -6.65
C SER A 156 4.26 -18.56 -7.15
N VAL A 157 3.78 -18.60 -8.40
CA VAL A 157 3.17 -17.46 -9.08
C VAL A 157 1.74 -17.80 -9.47
N ASN A 158 0.80 -16.93 -9.11
CA ASN A 158 -0.54 -16.94 -9.67
C ASN A 158 -0.70 -15.69 -10.56
N HIS A 159 -1.86 -15.51 -11.16
CA HIS A 159 -2.16 -14.35 -11.99
C HIS A 159 -3.53 -13.81 -11.62
N VAL A 160 -3.63 -12.51 -11.46
CA VAL A 160 -4.91 -11.81 -11.44
C VAL A 160 -5.39 -11.58 -12.86
N ASP A 161 -6.59 -11.07 -13.02
CA ASP A 161 -7.16 -10.77 -14.32
C ASP A 161 -6.18 -9.99 -15.21
N ASP A 162 -6.25 -10.26 -16.53
CA ASP A 162 -5.31 -9.74 -17.54
C ASP A 162 -3.87 -10.28 -17.43
N GLY A 163 -3.67 -11.33 -16.62
CA GLY A 163 -2.40 -12.02 -16.52
C GLY A 163 -1.31 -11.31 -15.73
N VAL A 164 -1.68 -10.35 -14.88
CA VAL A 164 -0.72 -9.69 -13.98
C VAL A 164 -0.29 -10.67 -12.89
N PRO A 165 1.03 -10.89 -12.67
CA PRO A 165 1.49 -11.87 -11.70
C PRO A 165 1.21 -11.46 -10.27
N LEU A 166 0.88 -12.47 -9.46
CA LEU A 166 0.82 -12.44 -8.01
C LEU A 166 1.83 -13.46 -7.50
N TYR A 167 2.81 -13.00 -6.72
CA TYR A 167 3.89 -13.81 -6.19
C TYR A 167 3.58 -14.21 -4.75
N TYR A 168 3.40 -15.51 -4.48
CA TYR A 168 3.23 -16.00 -3.13
C TYR A 168 4.56 -16.01 -2.38
N ARG A 169 4.55 -15.46 -1.16
CA ARG A 169 5.70 -15.39 -0.26
C ARG A 169 5.26 -15.76 1.15
N ASP A 170 6.16 -16.30 1.94
CA ASP A 170 6.01 -16.31 3.38
C ASP A 170 6.37 -14.92 3.92
N TRP A 171 5.34 -14.09 4.13
CA TRP A 171 5.54 -12.68 4.51
C TRP A 171 6.20 -12.53 5.88
N LYS A 172 6.05 -13.51 6.76
CA LYS A 172 6.77 -13.51 8.02
C LYS A 172 8.27 -13.66 7.78
N ASP A 173 8.69 -14.62 6.96
CA ASP A 173 10.11 -14.84 6.66
C ASP A 173 10.70 -13.64 5.91
N VAL A 174 9.95 -13.01 4.99
CA VAL A 174 10.40 -11.81 4.25
C VAL A 174 10.83 -10.66 5.19
N PHE A 175 10.20 -10.49 6.35
CA PHE A 175 10.44 -9.36 7.24
C PHE A 175 11.10 -9.73 8.58
N THR A 176 11.44 -11.00 8.83
CA THR A 176 12.05 -11.44 10.11
C THR A 176 13.40 -12.11 9.95
N ASP A 177 13.85 -12.43 8.74
CA ASP A 177 15.19 -12.95 8.42
C ASP A 177 16.16 -11.81 8.05
#